data_9b97a4b1e1c7a1c5e1e77d3c30517a88
#
_entry.id   9b97a4b1e1c7a1c5e1e77d3c30517a88
#
_cell.length_a   1.000
_cell.length_b   1.000
_cell.length_c   1.000
_cell.angle_alpha   90.00
_cell.angle_beta   90.00
_cell.angle_gamma   90.00
#
_symmetry.space_group_name_H-M   'P 1'
#
loop_
_entity.id
_entity.type
_entity.pdbx_description
1 polymer ?
#
loop_
_entity_poly.entity_id
_entity_poly.type
_entity_poly.pdbx_seq_one_letter_code
_entity_poly.pdbx_strand_id
1 'polypeptide(L)'
;MHGNFFDLDDRFNHLPYDERPFHAMWGDGTEVSSEERQWINEFYKKTNIDIDWEVGDILVLDNLWYGHGRDAFEGYREVSVMIGDSINRDQLPLV
;
A
#
# COMPACT_ATOMS: atom_id res chain seq x y z
N MET A 1 4.25 -8.89 9.84
CA MET A 1 5.35 -8.24 9.08
C MET A 1 4.73 -7.17 8.21
N HIS A 2 4.94 -5.94 8.56
CA HIS A 2 4.45 -4.85 7.73
C HIS A 2 5.37 -4.75 6.53
N GLY A 3 4.87 -5.09 5.36
CA GLY A 3 5.61 -4.91 4.13
C GLY A 3 6.04 -3.45 4.01
N ASN A 4 7.30 -3.24 3.69
CA ASN A 4 7.79 -1.94 3.33
C ASN A 4 7.08 -1.54 2.03
N PHE A 5 6.31 -0.47 2.04
CA PHE A 5 5.53 -0.02 0.88
C PHE A 5 6.40 0.22 -0.37
N PHE A 6 7.67 0.55 -0.17
CA PHE A 6 8.60 0.87 -1.24
C PHE A 6 9.61 -0.23 -1.58
N ASP A 7 9.84 -1.17 -0.66
CA ASP A 7 10.82 -2.25 -0.81
C ASP A 7 10.14 -3.61 -0.60
N LEU A 8 9.05 -3.81 -1.31
CA LEU A 8 8.19 -4.98 -1.14
C LEU A 8 8.86 -6.30 -1.51
N ASP A 9 9.96 -6.25 -2.24
CA ASP A 9 10.57 -7.47 -2.74
C ASP A 9 12.08 -7.29 -2.95
N ASP A 10 12.86 -7.92 -2.09
CA ASP A 10 14.32 -7.93 -2.17
C ASP A 10 14.86 -8.47 -3.50
N ARG A 11 14.06 -9.24 -4.22
CA ARG A 11 14.42 -9.77 -5.55
C ARG A 11 14.73 -8.68 -6.57
N PHE A 12 14.19 -7.48 -6.38
CA PHE A 12 14.34 -6.36 -7.30
C PHE A 12 15.32 -5.30 -6.82
N ASN A 13 15.97 -5.49 -5.67
CA ASN A 13 16.90 -4.52 -5.09
C ASN A 13 18.16 -4.28 -5.95
N HIS A 14 18.49 -5.21 -6.85
CA HIS A 14 19.59 -5.06 -7.80
C HIS A 14 19.28 -4.13 -8.98
N LEU A 15 18.01 -3.79 -9.20
CA LEU A 15 17.58 -2.88 -10.25
C LEU A 15 17.60 -1.43 -9.76
N PRO A 16 17.90 -0.46 -10.65
CA PRO A 16 17.60 0.94 -10.38
C PRO A 16 16.15 1.11 -9.90
N TYR A 17 15.91 2.07 -9.03
CA TYR A 17 14.60 2.22 -8.39
C TYR A 17 13.45 2.40 -9.39
N ASP A 18 13.67 3.19 -10.43
CA ASP A 18 12.69 3.49 -11.50
C ASP A 18 12.44 2.31 -12.45
N GLU A 19 13.34 1.32 -12.46
CA GLU A 19 13.17 0.08 -13.25
C GLU A 19 12.50 -1.04 -12.47
N ARG A 20 12.25 -0.85 -11.17
CA ARG A 20 11.56 -1.85 -10.36
C ARG A 20 10.08 -1.93 -10.72
N PRO A 21 9.47 -3.14 -10.72
CA PRO A 21 8.05 -3.31 -11.01
C PRO A 21 7.14 -2.51 -10.08
N PHE A 22 7.63 -2.23 -8.87
CA PHE A 22 6.95 -1.43 -7.87
C PHE A 22 7.84 -0.28 -7.44
N HIS A 23 7.47 0.92 -7.83
CA HIS A 23 8.13 2.14 -7.41
C HIS A 23 7.11 3.28 -7.32
N ALA A 24 7.43 4.30 -6.55
CA ALA A 24 6.61 5.48 -6.41
C ALA A 24 7.43 6.73 -6.79
N MET A 25 6.77 7.66 -7.43
CA MET A 25 7.32 8.97 -7.80
C MET A 25 6.38 10.07 -7.35
N TRP A 26 6.92 11.25 -7.13
CA TRP A 26 6.11 12.44 -6.95
C TRP A 26 5.37 12.81 -8.26
N GLY A 27 4.29 13.57 -8.12
CA GLY A 27 3.48 13.95 -9.28
C GLY A 27 4.19 14.77 -10.37
N ASP A 28 5.33 15.35 -10.04
CA ASP A 28 6.21 16.06 -10.97
C ASP A 28 7.24 15.13 -11.66
N GLY A 29 7.23 13.85 -11.35
CA GLY A 29 8.13 12.85 -11.91
C GLY A 29 9.44 12.67 -11.13
N THR A 30 9.65 13.41 -10.03
CA THR A 30 10.83 13.21 -9.19
C THR A 30 10.74 11.94 -8.36
N GLU A 31 11.88 11.32 -8.09
CA GLU A 31 11.98 10.12 -7.28
C GLU A 31 11.74 10.44 -5.80
N VAL A 32 11.01 9.58 -5.12
CA VAL A 32 10.88 9.67 -3.66
C VAL A 32 12.21 9.27 -3.03
N SER A 33 12.83 10.16 -2.26
CA SER A 33 14.12 9.92 -1.64
C SER A 33 14.10 8.78 -0.62
N SER A 34 15.26 8.23 -0.30
CA SER A 34 15.38 7.18 0.72
C SER A 34 14.89 7.65 2.10
N GLU A 35 15.15 8.92 2.46
CA GLU A 35 14.69 9.50 3.72
C GLU A 35 13.17 9.65 3.75
N GLU A 36 12.58 10.13 2.65
CA GLU A 36 11.12 10.24 2.51
C GLU A 36 10.45 8.87 2.56
N ARG A 37 11.02 7.86 1.90
CA ARG A 37 10.51 6.49 1.95
C ARG A 37 10.54 5.93 3.38
N GLN A 38 11.63 6.14 4.08
CA GLN A 38 11.75 5.71 5.47
C GLN A 38 10.72 6.40 6.35
N TRP A 39 10.55 7.71 6.21
CA TRP A 39 9.57 8.46 6.96
C TRP A 39 8.13 7.97 6.70
N ILE A 40 7.78 7.73 5.44
CA ILE A 40 6.46 7.21 5.07
C ILE A 40 6.24 5.82 5.68
N ASN A 41 7.24 4.94 5.62
CA ASN A 41 7.13 3.61 6.21
C ASN A 41 6.97 3.65 7.73
N GLU A 42 7.69 4.53 8.40
CA GLU A 42 7.53 4.74 9.85
C GLU A 42 6.16 5.30 10.20
N PHE A 43 5.65 6.21 9.39
CA PHE A 43 4.30 6.75 9.54
C PHE A 43 3.24 5.63 9.42
N TYR A 44 3.33 4.79 8.41
CA TYR A 44 2.43 3.65 8.25
C TYR A 44 2.49 2.69 9.44
N LYS A 45 3.67 2.39 9.95
CA LYS A 45 3.82 1.56 11.15
C LYS A 45 3.15 2.15 12.38
N LYS A 46 3.22 3.47 12.55
CA LYS A 46 2.60 4.17 13.69
C LYS A 46 1.09 4.26 13.59
N THR A 47 0.56 4.37 12.40
CA THR A 47 -0.87 4.59 12.14
C THR A 47 -1.61 3.32 11.74
N ASN A 48 -0.91 2.20 11.66
CA ASN A 48 -1.47 0.93 11.28
C ASN A 48 -2.53 0.45 12.27
N ILE A 49 -3.61 -0.08 11.74
CA ILE A 49 -4.67 -0.75 12.50
C ILE A 49 -4.68 -2.20 12.05
N ASP A 50 -4.34 -3.10 12.94
CA ASP A 50 -4.41 -4.52 12.68
C ASP A 50 -5.84 -5.04 12.89
N ILE A 51 -6.28 -5.90 12.00
CA ILE A 51 -7.61 -6.51 12.06
C ILE A 51 -7.43 -8.01 12.19
N ASP A 52 -7.91 -8.56 13.30
CA ASP A 52 -7.97 -9.99 13.52
C ASP A 52 -9.22 -10.56 12.83
N TRP A 53 -9.00 -11.10 11.63
CA TRP A 53 -10.09 -11.61 10.80
C TRP A 53 -10.69 -12.92 11.31
N GLU A 54 -12.01 -12.97 11.35
CA GLU A 54 -12.77 -14.20 11.53
C GLU A 54 -13.58 -14.52 10.27
N VAL A 55 -13.93 -15.78 10.11
CA VAL A 55 -14.78 -16.21 8.99
C VAL A 55 -16.14 -15.51 9.06
N GLY A 56 -16.52 -14.85 7.98
CA GLY A 56 -17.75 -14.07 7.89
C GLY A 56 -17.57 -12.58 8.13
N ASP A 57 -16.39 -12.12 8.52
CA ASP A 57 -16.11 -10.69 8.65
C ASP A 57 -16.14 -9.98 7.29
N ILE A 58 -16.62 -8.75 7.31
CA ILE A 58 -16.65 -7.84 6.18
C ILE A 58 -15.98 -6.54 6.60
N LEU A 59 -14.94 -6.15 5.86
CA LEU A 59 -14.31 -4.86 6.02
C LEU A 59 -14.76 -3.92 4.89
N VAL A 60 -15.30 -2.80 5.27
CA VAL A 60 -15.60 -1.70 4.35
C VAL A 60 -14.66 -0.55 4.64
N LEU A 61 -13.96 -0.08 3.62
CA LEU A 61 -13.03 1.03 3.77
C LEU A 61 -13.14 2.01 2.59
N ASP A 62 -12.86 3.27 2.88
CA ASP A 62 -12.73 4.30 1.86
C ASP A 62 -11.33 4.21 1.24
N ASN A 63 -11.25 3.64 0.05
CA ASN A 63 -10.00 3.39 -0.64
C ASN A 63 -9.28 4.66 -1.12
N LEU A 64 -9.93 5.83 -1.05
CA LEU A 64 -9.29 7.12 -1.34
C LEU A 64 -8.49 7.65 -0.15
N TRP A 65 -8.92 7.31 1.08
CA TRP A 65 -8.34 7.84 2.31
C TRP A 65 -7.45 6.85 3.07
N TYR A 66 -7.65 5.55 2.84
CA TYR A 66 -6.97 4.51 3.59
C TYR A 66 -6.15 3.60 2.69
N GLY A 67 -4.87 3.50 2.99
CA GLY A 67 -4.05 2.41 2.49
C GLY A 67 -4.40 1.11 3.21
N HIS A 68 -4.26 0.01 2.54
CA HIS A 68 -4.49 -1.31 3.12
C HIS A 68 -3.50 -2.33 2.57
N GLY A 69 -3.25 -3.34 3.34
CA GLY A 69 -2.37 -4.43 2.98
C GLY A 69 -2.73 -5.68 3.78
N ARG A 70 -1.98 -6.72 3.60
CA ARG A 70 -2.14 -7.95 4.39
C ARG A 70 -0.78 -8.52 4.73
N ASP A 71 -0.70 -9.12 5.91
CA ASP A 71 0.47 -9.87 6.31
C ASP A 71 0.50 -11.25 5.65
N ALA A 72 1.69 -11.83 5.60
CA ALA A 72 1.87 -13.20 5.19
C ALA A 72 1.11 -14.13 6.16
N PHE A 73 0.60 -15.24 5.66
CA PHE A 73 -0.12 -16.24 6.44
C PHE A 73 0.27 -17.64 6.00
N GLU A 74 0.02 -18.61 6.84
CA GLU A 74 0.18 -20.03 6.54
C GLU A 74 -1.19 -20.71 6.43
N GLY A 75 -1.29 -21.71 5.56
CA GLY A 75 -2.50 -22.47 5.35
C GLY A 75 -3.43 -21.91 4.26
N TYR A 76 -4.66 -22.43 4.23
CA TYR A 76 -5.67 -21.99 3.28
C TYR A 76 -6.36 -20.71 3.73
N ARG A 77 -6.51 -19.77 2.82
CA ARG A 77 -7.25 -18.53 3.04
C ARG A 77 -7.96 -18.11 1.76
N GLU A 78 -9.23 -17.76 1.90
CA GLU A 78 -10.02 -17.16 0.84
C GLU A 78 -10.51 -15.78 1.26
N VAL A 79 -10.23 -14.77 0.45
CA VAL A 79 -10.72 -13.40 0.65
C VAL A 79 -11.33 -12.92 -0.65
N SER A 80 -12.59 -12.53 -0.60
CA SER A 80 -13.29 -11.92 -1.72
C SER A 80 -13.22 -10.40 -1.61
N VAL A 81 -12.92 -9.73 -2.72
CA VAL A 81 -12.81 -8.27 -2.78
C VAL A 81 -13.85 -7.74 -3.74
N MET A 82 -14.57 -6.69 -3.32
CA MET A 82 -15.46 -5.92 -4.16
C MET A 82 -15.02 -4.46 -4.14
N ILE A 83 -14.78 -3.91 -5.31
CA ILE A 83 -14.43 -2.49 -5.48
C ILE A 83 -15.60 -1.81 -6.18
N GLY A 84 -16.18 -0.81 -5.54
CA GLY A 84 -17.26 -0.02 -6.08
C GLY A 84 -16.76 1.34 -6.54
N ASP A 85 -17.53 1.98 -7.39
CA ASP A 85 -17.45 3.37 -7.87
C ASP A 85 -16.01 3.89 -8.15
N SER A 86 -15.65 3.92 -9.41
CA SER A 86 -14.41 4.58 -9.84
C SER A 86 -14.59 6.09 -9.88
N ILE A 87 -13.60 6.82 -9.39
CA ILE A 87 -13.51 8.27 -9.46
C ILE A 87 -12.41 8.65 -10.45
N ASN A 88 -12.70 9.53 -11.38
CA ASN A 88 -11.69 10.08 -12.27
C ASN A 88 -10.80 11.08 -11.52
N ARG A 89 -9.56 11.23 -11.98
CA ARG A 89 -8.59 12.12 -11.35
C ARG A 89 -9.06 13.57 -11.21
N ASP A 90 -9.82 14.06 -12.19
CA ASP A 90 -10.39 15.40 -12.21
C ASP A 90 -11.54 15.60 -11.20
N GLN A 91 -12.10 14.51 -10.70
CA GLN A 91 -13.13 14.50 -9.66
C GLN A 91 -12.58 14.43 -8.25
N LEU A 92 -11.28 14.22 -8.10
CA LEU A 92 -10.63 14.18 -6.77
C LEU A 92 -10.59 15.59 -6.18
N PRO A 93 -10.91 15.74 -4.88
CA PRO A 93 -10.77 17.02 -4.23
C PRO A 93 -9.30 17.44 -4.25
N LEU A 94 -9.05 18.67 -4.69
CA LEU A 94 -7.72 19.29 -4.56
C LEU A 94 -7.50 19.60 -3.08
N VAL A 95 -6.43 19.07 -2.57
CA VAL A 95 -5.99 19.33 -1.20
C VAL A 95 -5.00 20.49 -1.21
#